data_87e41440ec54b4e524f967823600ccc3
#
_entry.id   87e41440ec54b4e524f967823600ccc3
#
_cell.length_a   1.000
_cell.length_b   1.000
_cell.length_c   1.000
_cell.angle_alpha   90.00
_cell.angle_beta   90.00
_cell.angle_gamma   90.00
#
_symmetry.space_group_name_H-M   'P 1'
#
loop_
_entity.id
_entity.type
_entity.pdbx_description
1 polymer ?
#
loop_
_entity_poly.entity_id
_entity_poly.type
_entity_poly.pdbx_seq_one_letter_code
_entity_poly.pdbx_strand_id
1 'polypeptide(L)'
;MPIDGSDPTFSRTGSLPKTHFVNPIAVGQDPWVVRDEKNQRYLWCLSEGDRAITIHSSQNLSSLGQRHLVWKSPESGPYSKQIWAPELHLLDGKWHIYFAASDGENKNHRAFVLQSKTEDPLGQYELHGPFQTGETTGPNLWAIDMTPLKIKDELYAIWSGWDGPNTDRQYLYVAKMESPLKLSTKRVRICDNLDYNWELTEPKPRGRGLNEGPQVIQNGDRTFVTYSCGASWLPNYKLGLLELTGNDPLDPSSWKKNKGSVFQSAKETFGVGHSCFVRSPNGSEWWHIFHAKEARSPGWQRSLHIQPFKWSRDGRPLFGKPLPRNEPFPRPGGEQTNILTLPYSSDLASDHSYYGHAQFYELTSNGLKLGALPRNPINIFRSGEKIVLNRNPPNDFTASATLDIH
;
A
#
# COMPACT_ATOMS: atom_id res chain seq x y z
N MET A 1 21.62 32.78 -32.67
CA MET A 1 22.04 32.91 -31.26
C MET A 1 21.86 31.55 -30.64
N PRO A 2 22.90 30.89 -30.15
CA PRO A 2 22.75 29.60 -29.50
C PRO A 2 22.20 29.80 -28.09
N ILE A 3 21.21 28.98 -27.73
CA ILE A 3 20.66 28.89 -26.39
C ILE A 3 21.61 28.05 -25.56
N ASP A 4 22.20 28.69 -24.56
CA ASP A 4 23.09 28.08 -23.57
C ASP A 4 22.27 27.12 -22.69
N GLY A 5 22.47 25.84 -22.89
CA GLY A 5 21.85 24.75 -22.13
C GLY A 5 22.74 24.34 -20.95
N SER A 6 22.88 25.16 -19.96
CA SER A 6 23.45 24.76 -18.68
C SER A 6 22.34 24.14 -17.81
N ASP A 7 22.20 22.84 -17.91
CA ASP A 7 21.46 21.99 -17.00
C ASP A 7 22.10 22.07 -15.60
N PRO A 8 21.36 22.44 -14.54
CA PRO A 8 21.95 22.45 -13.21
C PRO A 8 22.18 21.02 -12.75
N THR A 9 23.40 20.53 -12.91
CA THR A 9 23.87 19.30 -12.29
C THR A 9 23.77 19.46 -10.78
N PHE A 10 22.74 18.88 -10.19
CA PHE A 10 22.64 18.74 -8.74
C PHE A 10 23.85 17.92 -8.25
N SER A 11 24.75 18.58 -7.55
CA SER A 11 25.85 17.94 -6.83
C SER A 11 25.26 16.90 -5.87
N ARG A 12 25.69 15.65 -5.95
CA ARG A 12 25.29 14.52 -5.09
C ARG A 12 25.70 14.67 -3.61
N THR A 13 26.19 15.83 -3.19
CA THR A 13 26.70 16.13 -1.84
C THR A 13 25.82 17.07 -1.04
N GLY A 14 24.70 17.57 -1.58
CA GLY A 14 23.77 18.44 -0.87
C GLY A 14 22.78 17.66 0.00
N SER A 15 22.56 18.09 1.24
CA SER A 15 21.47 17.59 2.08
C SER A 15 20.12 17.87 1.41
N LEU A 16 19.20 16.89 1.45
CA LEU A 16 17.83 17.05 0.93
C LEU A 16 17.16 18.23 1.65
N PRO A 17 16.58 19.21 0.92
CA PRO A 17 15.87 20.31 1.57
C PRO A 17 14.77 19.77 2.49
N LYS A 18 14.61 20.33 3.69
CA LYS A 18 13.59 19.91 4.67
C LYS A 18 12.16 19.94 4.11
N THR A 19 11.93 20.73 3.06
CA THR A 19 10.64 20.84 2.34
C THR A 19 10.43 19.76 1.27
N HIS A 20 11.39 18.85 1.09
CA HIS A 20 11.34 17.82 0.06
C HIS A 20 11.45 16.41 0.66
N PHE A 21 11.00 15.43 -0.10
CA PHE A 21 11.20 14.01 0.15
C PHE A 21 11.69 13.33 -1.14
N VAL A 22 12.09 12.08 -1.05
CA VAL A 22 12.44 11.23 -2.20
C VAL A 22 11.67 9.93 -2.15
N ASN A 23 11.30 9.41 -3.33
CA ASN A 23 10.82 8.04 -3.47
C ASN A 23 11.98 7.06 -3.74
N PRO A 24 11.92 5.81 -3.26
CA PRO A 24 10.89 5.27 -2.36
C PRO A 24 11.00 5.81 -0.93
N ILE A 25 9.87 5.87 -0.23
CA ILE A 25 9.86 6.30 1.18
C ILE A 25 10.19 5.16 2.15
N ALA A 26 10.02 3.92 1.74
CA ALA A 26 10.37 2.72 2.49
C ALA A 26 10.41 1.48 1.58
N VAL A 27 11.03 0.39 2.07
CA VAL A 27 10.82 -0.96 1.52
C VAL A 27 9.46 -1.44 1.96
N GLY A 28 8.75 -2.14 1.09
CA GLY A 28 7.43 -2.67 1.39
C GLY A 28 6.60 -2.91 0.15
N GLN A 29 5.42 -3.47 0.37
CA GLN A 29 4.50 -3.85 -0.68
C GLN A 29 3.07 -3.60 -0.23
N ASP A 30 2.16 -3.56 -1.21
CA ASP A 30 0.72 -3.53 -1.00
C ASP A 30 0.32 -2.48 0.06
N PRO A 31 0.69 -1.20 -0.16
CA PRO A 31 0.55 -0.17 0.86
C PRO A 31 -0.91 0.18 1.13
N TRP A 32 -1.24 0.30 2.41
CA TRP A 32 -2.46 0.92 2.84
C TRP A 32 -2.15 2.02 3.86
N VAL A 33 -2.75 3.16 3.68
CA VAL A 33 -2.67 4.26 4.64
C VAL A 33 -4.02 4.96 4.77
N VAL A 34 -4.40 5.27 5.98
CA VAL A 34 -5.59 6.04 6.30
C VAL A 34 -5.22 7.19 7.23
N ARG A 35 -5.94 8.31 7.12
CA ARG A 35 -5.77 9.42 8.04
C ARG A 35 -6.67 9.25 9.26
N ASP A 36 -6.07 9.23 10.43
CA ASP A 36 -6.75 9.33 11.72
C ASP A 36 -6.97 10.83 12.01
N GLU A 37 -8.15 11.34 11.64
CA GLU A 37 -8.48 12.75 11.78
C GLU A 37 -8.57 13.20 13.25
N LYS A 38 -8.96 12.30 14.14
CA LYS A 38 -9.05 12.58 15.58
C LYS A 38 -7.67 12.93 16.17
N ASN A 39 -6.63 12.21 15.73
CA ASN A 39 -5.28 12.36 16.24
C ASN A 39 -4.33 13.04 15.25
N GLN A 40 -4.84 13.52 14.11
CA GLN A 40 -4.09 14.24 13.08
C GLN A 40 -2.83 13.49 12.60
N ARG A 41 -2.97 12.18 12.36
CA ARG A 41 -1.86 11.29 11.97
C ARG A 41 -2.26 10.37 10.83
N TYR A 42 -1.28 9.84 10.13
CA TYR A 42 -1.43 8.74 9.18
C TYR A 42 -1.16 7.41 9.87
N LEU A 43 -1.95 6.42 9.51
CA LEU A 43 -1.83 5.04 9.97
C LEU A 43 -1.56 4.17 8.75
N TRP A 44 -0.33 3.72 8.62
CA TRP A 44 0.11 2.80 7.58
C TRP A 44 -0.10 1.37 8.07
N CYS A 45 -0.98 0.61 7.41
CA CYS A 45 -1.24 -0.78 7.74
C CYS A 45 -0.47 -1.68 6.77
N LEU A 46 0.43 -2.48 7.28
CA LEU A 46 1.38 -3.25 6.47
C LEU A 46 1.49 -4.69 6.98
N SER A 47 1.67 -5.61 6.06
CA SER A 47 2.09 -6.98 6.39
C SER A 47 3.58 -7.02 6.70
N GLU A 48 3.97 -7.84 7.66
CA GLU A 48 5.37 -8.01 8.06
C GLU A 48 5.76 -9.49 8.16
N GLY A 49 6.73 -9.88 7.33
CA GLY A 49 7.26 -11.23 7.28
C GLY A 49 6.22 -12.30 6.96
N ASP A 50 5.17 -11.94 6.22
CA ASP A 50 4.03 -12.82 5.89
C ASP A 50 3.35 -13.48 7.10
N ARG A 51 3.58 -12.94 8.31
CA ARG A 51 3.15 -13.53 9.60
C ARG A 51 2.51 -12.54 10.56
N ALA A 52 2.62 -11.25 10.30
CA ALA A 52 2.14 -10.23 11.21
C ALA A 52 1.54 -9.05 10.45
N ILE A 53 0.69 -8.30 11.15
CA ILE A 53 0.15 -7.02 10.71
C ILE A 53 0.65 -5.95 11.66
N THR A 54 1.24 -4.91 11.08
CA THR A 54 1.74 -3.74 11.79
C THR A 54 1.00 -2.49 11.36
N ILE A 55 0.80 -1.56 12.29
CA ILE A 55 0.36 -0.20 11.98
C ILE A 55 1.50 0.74 12.33
N HIS A 56 1.91 1.56 11.36
CA HIS A 56 2.89 2.60 11.60
C HIS A 56 2.16 3.94 11.70
N SER A 57 2.51 4.74 12.71
CA SER A 57 1.85 6.02 13.01
C SER A 57 2.80 7.19 12.76
N SER A 58 2.40 8.12 11.91
CA SER A 58 3.18 9.32 11.56
C SER A 58 2.31 10.55 11.38
N GLN A 59 2.80 11.72 11.75
CA GLN A 59 2.16 13.00 11.41
C GLN A 59 2.40 13.39 9.94
N ASN A 60 3.43 12.82 9.32
CA ASN A 60 3.81 13.07 7.92
C ASN A 60 3.50 11.86 7.04
N LEU A 61 2.91 12.08 5.87
CA LEU A 61 2.65 11.04 4.88
C LEU A 61 3.96 10.53 4.24
N SER A 62 4.97 11.38 4.11
CA SER A 62 6.28 11.03 3.56
C SER A 62 7.17 10.21 4.51
N SER A 63 6.62 9.72 5.62
CA SER A 63 7.32 8.90 6.61
C SER A 63 6.36 7.89 7.23
N LEU A 64 6.79 6.65 7.42
CA LEU A 64 5.97 5.63 8.10
C LEU A 64 5.81 5.92 9.60
N GLY A 65 6.80 6.54 10.24
CA GLY A 65 6.76 6.87 11.66
C GLY A 65 6.90 5.65 12.59
N GLN A 66 6.21 5.68 13.73
CA GLN A 66 6.35 4.67 14.78
C GLN A 66 5.62 3.38 14.44
N ARG A 67 6.33 2.24 14.53
CA ARG A 67 5.79 0.90 14.30
C ARG A 67 5.08 0.35 15.53
N HIS A 68 3.90 -0.24 15.31
CA HIS A 68 3.11 -0.96 16.30
C HIS A 68 2.71 -2.32 15.74
N LEU A 69 3.04 -3.40 16.45
CA LEU A 69 2.53 -4.74 16.13
C LEU A 69 1.11 -4.86 16.68
N VAL A 70 0.12 -5.02 15.79
CA VAL A 70 -1.29 -5.09 16.19
C VAL A 70 -1.85 -6.51 16.12
N TRP A 71 -1.28 -7.38 15.29
CA TRP A 71 -1.68 -8.78 15.22
C TRP A 71 -0.55 -9.66 14.68
N LYS A 72 -0.50 -10.90 15.17
CA LYS A 72 0.44 -11.95 14.72
C LYS A 72 -0.33 -13.24 14.46
N SER A 73 -0.05 -13.89 13.34
CA SER A 73 -0.66 -15.17 12.99
C SER A 73 -0.24 -16.29 13.95
N PRO A 74 -1.09 -17.31 14.16
CA PRO A 74 -0.71 -18.52 14.89
C PRO A 74 0.36 -19.31 14.13
N GLU A 75 0.97 -20.28 14.79
CA GLU A 75 2.05 -21.09 14.19
C GLU A 75 1.52 -22.04 13.10
N SER A 76 0.26 -22.46 13.18
CA SER A 76 -0.40 -23.35 12.23
C SER A 76 -1.88 -23.01 12.07
N GLY A 77 -2.50 -23.54 11.02
CA GLY A 77 -3.93 -23.35 10.70
C GLY A 77 -4.16 -22.54 9.45
N PRO A 78 -5.42 -22.31 9.06
CA PRO A 78 -5.79 -21.76 7.76
C PRO A 78 -5.44 -20.28 7.54
N TYR A 79 -4.97 -19.58 8.56
CA TYR A 79 -4.54 -18.17 8.52
C TYR A 79 -3.18 -17.98 9.19
N SER A 80 -2.34 -19.02 9.15
CA SER A 80 -1.06 -19.01 9.85
C SER A 80 0.09 -18.42 9.05
N LYS A 81 -0.07 -18.25 7.74
CA LYS A 81 0.99 -17.82 6.81
C LYS A 81 0.45 -16.95 5.70
N GLN A 82 1.38 -16.35 4.95
CA GLN A 82 1.07 -15.54 3.77
C GLN A 82 -0.01 -14.49 4.10
N ILE A 83 0.27 -13.70 5.13
CA ILE A 83 -0.58 -12.57 5.54
C ILE A 83 -0.34 -11.44 4.55
N TRP A 84 -1.32 -11.18 3.67
CA TRP A 84 -1.17 -10.26 2.54
C TRP A 84 -2.13 -9.07 2.61
N ALA A 85 -1.65 -7.94 2.10
CA ALA A 85 -2.39 -6.73 1.79
C ALA A 85 -3.41 -6.30 2.86
N PRO A 86 -2.99 -6.03 4.11
CA PRO A 86 -3.91 -5.59 5.16
C PRO A 86 -4.36 -4.14 4.92
N GLU A 87 -5.67 -3.90 5.00
CA GLU A 87 -6.32 -2.60 4.85
C GLU A 87 -7.05 -2.18 6.11
N LEU A 88 -6.69 -1.05 6.70
CA LEU A 88 -7.30 -0.49 7.92
C LEU A 88 -8.43 0.47 7.57
N HIS A 89 -9.65 0.19 8.02
CA HIS A 89 -10.84 0.99 7.77
C HIS A 89 -11.60 1.31 9.06
N LEU A 90 -12.10 2.53 9.19
CA LEU A 90 -13.03 2.91 10.26
C LEU A 90 -14.46 2.75 9.73
N LEU A 91 -15.18 1.73 10.21
CA LEU A 91 -16.54 1.41 9.81
C LEU A 91 -17.39 1.24 11.08
N ASP A 92 -18.57 1.86 11.09
CA ASP A 92 -19.53 1.80 12.22
C ASP A 92 -18.88 2.08 13.58
N GLY A 93 -17.94 3.05 13.61
CA GLY A 93 -17.26 3.49 14.83
C GLY A 93 -16.16 2.56 15.34
N LYS A 94 -15.83 1.47 14.62
CA LYS A 94 -14.77 0.53 14.93
C LYS A 94 -13.73 0.44 13.82
N TRP A 95 -12.50 0.14 14.20
CA TRP A 95 -11.44 -0.13 13.23
C TRP A 95 -11.50 -1.59 12.77
N HIS A 96 -11.37 -1.79 11.47
CA HIS A 96 -11.36 -3.11 10.83
C HIS A 96 -10.11 -3.22 9.95
N ILE A 97 -9.44 -4.38 10.00
CA ILE A 97 -8.33 -4.67 9.09
C ILE A 97 -8.73 -5.85 8.23
N TYR A 98 -9.01 -5.60 6.95
CA TYR A 98 -9.24 -6.65 5.96
C TYR A 98 -7.90 -7.14 5.44
N PHE A 99 -7.72 -8.45 5.31
CA PHE A 99 -6.47 -9.05 4.83
C PHE A 99 -6.72 -10.43 4.24
N ALA A 100 -5.75 -10.94 3.49
CA ALA A 100 -5.75 -12.32 3.03
C ALA A 100 -4.75 -13.17 3.82
N ALA A 101 -5.09 -14.45 4.01
CA ALA A 101 -4.22 -15.39 4.67
C ALA A 101 -4.42 -16.81 4.15
N SER A 102 -3.42 -17.68 4.36
CA SER A 102 -3.47 -19.10 4.05
C SER A 102 -2.73 -19.93 5.12
N ASP A 103 -2.64 -21.22 4.89
CA ASP A 103 -1.82 -22.19 5.66
C ASP A 103 -0.39 -22.29 5.11
N GLY A 104 -0.07 -21.54 4.04
CA GLY A 104 1.18 -21.59 3.28
C GLY A 104 1.01 -22.07 1.85
N GLU A 105 -0.16 -22.59 1.51
CA GLU A 105 -0.50 -22.97 0.14
C GLU A 105 -1.33 -21.87 -0.51
N ASN A 106 -0.87 -21.31 -1.64
CA ASN A 106 -1.56 -20.21 -2.32
C ASN A 106 -3.05 -20.49 -2.60
N LYS A 107 -3.42 -21.70 -3.01
CA LYS A 107 -4.81 -22.09 -3.30
C LYS A 107 -5.77 -21.98 -2.10
N ASN A 108 -5.21 -21.92 -0.89
CA ASN A 108 -5.96 -21.87 0.36
C ASN A 108 -6.17 -20.43 0.87
N HIS A 109 -5.76 -19.40 0.13
CA HIS A 109 -6.03 -18.02 0.53
C HIS A 109 -7.52 -17.73 0.67
N ARG A 110 -7.85 -17.06 1.77
CA ARG A 110 -9.20 -16.55 2.05
C ARG A 110 -9.09 -15.14 2.61
N ALA A 111 -10.15 -14.38 2.43
CA ALA A 111 -10.28 -13.06 3.04
C ALA A 111 -10.75 -13.16 4.48
N PHE A 112 -10.10 -12.44 5.38
CA PHE A 112 -10.38 -12.34 6.81
C PHE A 112 -10.52 -10.87 7.22
N VAL A 113 -11.05 -10.64 8.41
CA VAL A 113 -11.09 -9.31 9.01
C VAL A 113 -10.74 -9.38 10.49
N LEU A 114 -9.94 -8.42 10.94
CA LEU A 114 -9.73 -8.11 12.35
C LEU A 114 -10.62 -6.94 12.73
N GLN A 115 -11.33 -7.02 13.82
CA GLN A 115 -12.10 -5.91 14.39
C GLN A 115 -11.43 -5.41 15.67
N SER A 116 -11.26 -4.10 15.81
CA SER A 116 -10.69 -3.52 17.03
C SER A 116 -11.59 -3.75 18.24
N LYS A 117 -10.99 -4.09 19.38
CA LYS A 117 -11.69 -4.22 20.66
C LYS A 117 -11.96 -2.88 21.35
N THR A 118 -11.24 -1.84 20.92
CA THR A 118 -11.33 -0.47 21.46
C THR A 118 -11.41 0.55 20.33
N GLU A 119 -11.58 1.82 20.66
CA GLU A 119 -11.52 2.92 19.68
C GLU A 119 -10.09 3.21 19.20
N ASP A 120 -9.07 2.71 19.89
CA ASP A 120 -7.67 2.92 19.50
C ASP A 120 -7.28 1.95 18.37
N PRO A 121 -6.90 2.46 17.18
CA PRO A 121 -6.45 1.62 16.06
C PRO A 121 -5.14 0.89 16.34
N LEU A 122 -4.38 1.29 17.34
CA LEU A 122 -3.12 0.65 17.75
C LEU A 122 -3.32 -0.40 18.84
N GLY A 123 -4.57 -0.60 19.29
CA GLY A 123 -4.95 -1.53 20.35
C GLY A 123 -5.05 -2.99 19.88
N GLN A 124 -5.82 -3.75 20.61
CA GLN A 124 -6.04 -5.18 20.34
C GLN A 124 -7.17 -5.38 19.33
N TYR A 125 -7.03 -6.45 18.56
CA TYR A 125 -7.99 -6.88 17.54
C TYR A 125 -8.50 -8.29 17.81
N GLU A 126 -9.70 -8.57 17.33
CA GLU A 126 -10.31 -9.89 17.28
C GLU A 126 -10.47 -10.34 15.84
N LEU A 127 -10.12 -11.60 15.56
CA LEU A 127 -10.20 -12.18 14.22
C LEU A 127 -11.58 -12.72 13.94
N HIS A 128 -12.09 -12.41 12.74
CA HIS A 128 -13.33 -12.95 12.17
C HIS A 128 -13.10 -13.48 10.75
N GLY A 129 -13.96 -14.37 10.32
CA GLY A 129 -13.89 -14.96 8.98
C GLY A 129 -13.46 -16.43 8.99
N PRO A 130 -13.13 -17.01 7.83
CA PRO A 130 -13.06 -16.33 6.53
C PRO A 130 -14.41 -15.86 6.01
N PHE A 131 -14.40 -14.79 5.20
CA PHE A 131 -15.58 -14.36 4.45
C PHE A 131 -16.03 -15.45 3.48
N GLN A 132 -17.34 -15.64 3.35
CA GLN A 132 -17.91 -16.55 2.35
C GLN A 132 -17.91 -15.87 0.98
N THR A 133 -16.79 -15.98 0.26
CA THR A 133 -16.55 -15.35 -1.03
C THR A 133 -16.95 -16.20 -2.24
N GLY A 134 -17.47 -17.41 -2.00
CA GLY A 134 -18.05 -18.29 -3.03
C GLY A 134 -19.55 -18.07 -3.20
N GLU A 135 -20.25 -19.16 -3.52
CA GLU A 135 -21.71 -19.18 -3.45
C GLU A 135 -22.15 -19.24 -1.99
N THR A 136 -23.34 -18.74 -1.69
CA THR A 136 -23.85 -18.65 -0.31
C THR A 136 -23.93 -20.00 0.43
N THR A 137 -24.03 -21.10 -0.30
CA THR A 137 -24.12 -22.46 0.25
C THR A 137 -23.05 -23.41 -0.30
N GLY A 138 -22.15 -22.92 -1.15
CA GLY A 138 -21.07 -23.70 -1.77
C GLY A 138 -19.76 -23.63 -1.00
N PRO A 139 -18.71 -24.25 -1.54
CA PRO A 139 -17.37 -24.13 -0.97
C PRO A 139 -16.88 -22.69 -1.02
N ASN A 140 -16.16 -22.27 0.02
CA ASN A 140 -15.54 -20.97 0.03
C ASN A 140 -14.40 -20.92 -1.00
N LEU A 141 -14.31 -19.83 -1.73
CA LEU A 141 -13.36 -19.67 -2.83
C LEU A 141 -12.18 -18.77 -2.43
N TRP A 142 -11.12 -18.92 -3.20
CA TRP A 142 -9.92 -18.09 -3.10
C TRP A 142 -10.26 -16.59 -3.24
N ALA A 143 -9.77 -15.81 -2.30
CA ALA A 143 -10.01 -14.38 -2.25
C ALA A 143 -8.87 -13.65 -1.55
N ILE A 144 -8.43 -12.52 -2.14
CA ILE A 144 -7.43 -11.60 -1.60
C ILE A 144 -7.87 -10.15 -1.82
N ASP A 145 -7.20 -9.22 -1.19
CA ASP A 145 -7.30 -7.77 -1.41
C ASP A 145 -8.75 -7.27 -1.27
N MET A 146 -9.42 -7.65 -0.17
CA MET A 146 -10.79 -7.23 0.07
C MET A 146 -10.82 -5.81 0.63
N THR A 147 -11.53 -4.93 -0.09
CA THR A 147 -11.75 -3.52 0.28
C THR A 147 -13.24 -3.21 0.42
N PRO A 148 -13.69 -2.47 1.45
CA PRO A 148 -15.06 -2.04 1.58
C PRO A 148 -15.39 -0.88 0.63
N LEU A 149 -16.63 -0.88 0.15
CA LEU A 149 -17.24 0.20 -0.64
C LEU A 149 -18.54 0.65 0.04
N LYS A 150 -18.60 1.92 0.43
CA LYS A 150 -19.84 2.51 0.95
C LYS A 150 -20.51 3.34 -0.14
N ILE A 151 -21.76 3.02 -0.45
CA ILE A 151 -22.64 3.78 -1.35
C ILE A 151 -23.87 4.18 -0.57
N LYS A 152 -24.02 5.47 -0.27
CA LYS A 152 -25.05 5.99 0.64
C LYS A 152 -24.94 5.28 2.00
N ASP A 153 -25.99 4.61 2.42
CA ASP A 153 -26.05 3.88 3.69
C ASP A 153 -25.74 2.38 3.54
N GLU A 154 -25.46 1.94 2.32
CA GLU A 154 -25.22 0.53 2.02
C GLU A 154 -23.70 0.24 1.96
N LEU A 155 -23.32 -0.90 2.51
CA LEU A 155 -21.94 -1.38 2.52
C LEU A 155 -21.79 -2.57 1.58
N TYR A 156 -20.72 -2.55 0.81
CA TYR A 156 -20.30 -3.60 -0.11
C TYR A 156 -18.84 -3.94 0.15
N ALA A 157 -18.41 -5.12 -0.29
CA ALA A 157 -17.00 -5.47 -0.39
C ALA A 157 -16.64 -5.74 -1.85
N ILE A 158 -15.45 -5.31 -2.26
CA ILE A 158 -14.84 -5.65 -3.55
C ILE A 158 -13.56 -6.41 -3.25
N TRP A 159 -13.27 -7.46 -4.01
CA TRP A 159 -12.06 -8.27 -3.83
C TRP A 159 -11.57 -8.92 -5.11
N SER A 160 -10.34 -9.36 -5.10
CA SER A 160 -9.79 -10.24 -6.11
C SER A 160 -10.10 -11.68 -5.77
N GLY A 161 -10.69 -12.43 -6.70
CA GLY A 161 -11.14 -13.80 -6.45
C GLY A 161 -10.99 -14.72 -7.66
N TRP A 162 -10.88 -16.04 -7.40
CA TRP A 162 -10.94 -17.03 -8.43
C TRP A 162 -12.40 -17.34 -8.83
N ASP A 163 -12.61 -17.68 -10.09
CA ASP A 163 -13.95 -18.00 -10.60
C ASP A 163 -14.45 -19.39 -10.20
N GLY A 164 -13.56 -20.27 -9.71
CA GLY A 164 -13.88 -21.59 -9.23
C GLY A 164 -12.77 -22.22 -8.39
N PRO A 165 -13.01 -23.40 -7.82
CA PRO A 165 -12.05 -24.04 -6.91
C PRO A 165 -10.82 -24.62 -7.61
N ASN A 166 -10.91 -24.89 -8.94
CA ASN A 166 -9.88 -25.54 -9.74
C ASN A 166 -9.29 -24.63 -10.83
N THR A 167 -9.38 -23.34 -10.65
CA THR A 167 -8.91 -22.34 -11.60
C THR A 167 -8.19 -21.23 -10.86
N ASP A 168 -7.19 -20.64 -11.50
CA ASP A 168 -6.45 -19.49 -11.00
C ASP A 168 -6.78 -18.20 -11.76
N ARG A 169 -7.91 -18.18 -12.45
CA ARG A 169 -8.42 -16.97 -13.11
C ARG A 169 -8.89 -15.98 -12.07
N GLN A 170 -8.25 -14.86 -12.02
CA GLN A 170 -8.35 -13.85 -10.96
C GLN A 170 -9.10 -12.63 -11.47
N TYR A 171 -10.34 -12.45 -10.99
CA TYR A 171 -11.26 -11.39 -11.37
C TYR A 171 -11.60 -10.50 -10.20
N LEU A 172 -12.22 -9.34 -10.44
CA LEU A 172 -12.83 -8.56 -9.36
C LEU A 172 -14.29 -8.92 -9.17
N TYR A 173 -14.65 -9.14 -7.92
CA TYR A 173 -16.00 -9.42 -7.47
C TYR A 173 -16.47 -8.35 -6.50
N VAL A 174 -17.78 -8.14 -6.46
CA VAL A 174 -18.48 -7.34 -5.47
C VAL A 174 -19.59 -8.15 -4.82
N ALA A 175 -19.84 -7.90 -3.54
CA ALA A 175 -21.05 -8.39 -2.84
C ALA A 175 -21.51 -7.35 -1.82
N LYS A 176 -22.78 -7.33 -1.49
CA LYS A 176 -23.33 -6.52 -0.41
C LYS A 176 -22.93 -7.11 0.92
N MET A 177 -22.67 -6.26 1.89
CA MET A 177 -22.37 -6.63 3.27
C MET A 177 -23.57 -6.36 4.18
N GLU A 178 -23.84 -7.27 5.08
CA GLU A 178 -24.80 -7.11 6.19
C GLU A 178 -24.16 -6.27 7.31
N SER A 179 -22.87 -6.46 7.49
CA SER A 179 -22.03 -5.74 8.45
C SER A 179 -20.57 -5.76 7.98
N PRO A 180 -19.66 -4.99 8.58
CA PRO A 180 -18.24 -5.06 8.26
C PRO A 180 -17.60 -6.45 8.40
N LEU A 181 -18.32 -7.41 9.02
CA LEU A 181 -17.83 -8.76 9.27
C LEU A 181 -18.48 -9.84 8.38
N LYS A 182 -19.51 -9.49 7.57
CA LYS A 182 -20.32 -10.50 6.90
C LYS A 182 -20.88 -10.04 5.55
N LEU A 183 -20.69 -10.85 4.52
CA LEU A 183 -21.36 -10.68 3.23
C LEU A 183 -22.81 -11.16 3.32
N SER A 184 -23.74 -10.49 2.63
CA SER A 184 -25.18 -10.80 2.63
C SER A 184 -25.71 -11.28 1.28
N THR A 185 -24.96 -11.09 0.19
CA THR A 185 -25.37 -11.51 -1.14
C THR A 185 -24.36 -12.44 -1.78
N LYS A 186 -24.75 -13.09 -2.86
CA LYS A 186 -23.80 -13.72 -3.78
C LYS A 186 -22.84 -12.69 -4.34
N ARG A 187 -21.64 -13.15 -4.68
CA ARG A 187 -20.66 -12.35 -5.41
C ARG A 187 -21.10 -12.09 -6.85
N VAL A 188 -20.80 -10.93 -7.36
CA VAL A 188 -21.01 -10.55 -8.74
C VAL A 188 -19.66 -10.15 -9.35
N ARG A 189 -19.31 -10.69 -10.51
CA ARG A 189 -18.10 -10.31 -11.23
C ARG A 189 -18.29 -8.96 -11.90
N ILE A 190 -17.41 -8.01 -11.60
CA ILE A 190 -17.47 -6.65 -12.13
C ILE A 190 -16.26 -6.28 -13.01
N CYS A 191 -15.24 -7.12 -13.08
CA CYS A 191 -14.08 -6.92 -13.94
C CYS A 191 -13.55 -8.26 -14.44
N ASP A 192 -13.38 -8.35 -15.74
CA ASP A 192 -12.80 -9.51 -16.41
C ASP A 192 -11.36 -9.17 -16.86
N ASN A 193 -10.41 -10.00 -16.52
CA ASN A 193 -9.00 -9.78 -16.82
C ASN A 193 -8.59 -10.10 -18.27
N LEU A 194 -9.54 -10.54 -19.09
CA LEU A 194 -9.34 -10.83 -20.52
C LEU A 194 -9.98 -9.79 -21.45
N ASP A 195 -10.64 -8.75 -20.92
CA ASP A 195 -11.29 -7.72 -21.74
C ASP A 195 -10.29 -6.99 -22.63
N TYR A 196 -9.09 -6.75 -22.14
CA TYR A 196 -8.06 -5.99 -22.85
C TYR A 196 -6.70 -6.68 -22.80
N ASN A 197 -5.97 -6.68 -23.92
CA ASN A 197 -4.62 -7.24 -24.02
C ASN A 197 -3.61 -6.59 -23.08
N TRP A 198 -3.79 -5.33 -22.72
CA TRP A 198 -2.88 -4.61 -21.84
C TRP A 198 -2.94 -5.08 -20.37
N GLU A 199 -3.97 -5.82 -19.99
CA GLU A 199 -4.13 -6.40 -18.65
C GLU A 199 -3.39 -7.74 -18.49
N LEU A 200 -2.99 -8.35 -19.60
CA LEU A 200 -2.37 -9.67 -19.58
C LEU A 200 -0.94 -9.63 -19.01
N THR A 201 -0.59 -10.68 -18.27
CA THR A 201 0.78 -10.91 -17.82
C THR A 201 1.69 -11.32 -18.98
N GLU A 202 1.10 -12.04 -19.95
CA GLU A 202 1.77 -12.55 -21.16
C GLU A 202 0.91 -12.25 -22.39
N PRO A 203 1.53 -12.06 -23.58
CA PRO A 203 0.78 -11.88 -24.83
C PRO A 203 -0.05 -13.10 -25.20
N LYS A 204 -1.17 -12.92 -25.90
CA LYS A 204 -1.93 -14.01 -26.51
C LYS A 204 -1.06 -14.82 -27.48
N PRO A 205 -1.29 -16.16 -27.64
CA PRO A 205 -2.47 -16.91 -27.19
C PRO A 205 -2.38 -17.49 -25.77
N ARG A 206 -1.26 -17.37 -25.07
CA ARG A 206 -1.10 -17.86 -23.70
C ARG A 206 -1.64 -16.89 -22.64
N GLY A 207 -2.23 -15.80 -23.08
CA GLY A 207 -2.63 -14.67 -22.27
C GLY A 207 -3.34 -15.06 -20.97
N ARG A 208 -2.63 -14.88 -19.86
CA ARG A 208 -3.17 -14.93 -18.51
C ARG A 208 -3.30 -13.50 -18.01
N GLY A 209 -4.50 -13.15 -17.56
CA GLY A 209 -4.73 -11.90 -16.88
C GLY A 209 -4.90 -12.14 -15.39
N LEU A 210 -4.66 -11.12 -14.60
CA LEU A 210 -5.11 -11.04 -13.21
C LEU A 210 -5.57 -9.62 -12.94
N ASN A 211 -6.62 -9.51 -12.12
CA ASN A 211 -7.06 -8.23 -11.57
C ASN A 211 -7.03 -8.36 -10.05
N GLU A 212 -6.29 -7.48 -9.39
CA GLU A 212 -6.10 -7.51 -7.94
C GLU A 212 -5.94 -6.10 -7.37
N GLY A 213 -5.82 -5.99 -6.04
CA GLY A 213 -5.63 -4.71 -5.34
C GLY A 213 -6.72 -3.69 -5.68
N PRO A 214 -8.04 -4.04 -5.64
CA PRO A 214 -9.08 -3.05 -5.88
C PRO A 214 -9.06 -1.99 -4.80
N GLN A 215 -9.11 -0.71 -5.20
CA GLN A 215 -9.13 0.41 -4.26
C GLN A 215 -10.20 1.42 -4.65
N VAL A 216 -11.05 1.72 -3.70
CA VAL A 216 -12.15 2.66 -3.88
C VAL A 216 -11.65 4.09 -3.76
N ILE A 217 -12.05 4.94 -4.71
CA ILE A 217 -11.83 6.37 -4.63
C ILE A 217 -13.10 7.11 -5.07
N GLN A 218 -13.55 8.06 -4.26
CA GLN A 218 -14.78 8.81 -4.50
C GLN A 218 -14.50 10.30 -4.64
N ASN A 219 -15.25 10.94 -5.56
CA ASN A 219 -15.18 12.38 -5.77
C ASN A 219 -16.60 12.92 -6.03
N GLY A 220 -17.18 13.60 -5.03
CA GLY A 220 -18.60 13.92 -5.03
C GLY A 220 -19.44 12.65 -5.15
N ASP A 221 -20.38 12.63 -6.08
CA ASP A 221 -21.26 11.47 -6.31
C ASP A 221 -20.62 10.38 -7.18
N ARG A 222 -19.40 10.58 -7.66
CA ARG A 222 -18.71 9.61 -8.51
C ARG A 222 -17.88 8.63 -7.70
N THR A 223 -18.04 7.37 -8.04
CA THR A 223 -17.28 6.26 -7.43
C THR A 223 -16.42 5.57 -8.49
N PHE A 224 -15.17 5.41 -8.17
CA PHE A 224 -14.19 4.70 -8.98
C PHE A 224 -13.55 3.58 -8.17
N VAL A 225 -13.12 2.54 -8.87
CA VAL A 225 -12.27 1.48 -8.31
C VAL A 225 -11.04 1.37 -9.20
N THR A 226 -9.88 1.69 -8.65
CA THR A 226 -8.62 1.30 -9.28
C THR A 226 -8.37 -0.16 -9.01
N TYR A 227 -7.71 -0.84 -9.93
CA TYR A 227 -7.25 -2.20 -9.75
C TYR A 227 -5.92 -2.41 -10.44
N SER A 228 -5.18 -3.37 -9.97
CA SER A 228 -3.89 -3.72 -10.55
C SER A 228 -4.04 -4.88 -11.52
N CYS A 229 -3.25 -4.87 -12.58
CA CYS A 229 -3.20 -5.93 -13.59
C CYS A 229 -1.78 -6.09 -14.15
N GLY A 230 -1.55 -7.15 -14.91
CA GLY A 230 -0.25 -7.69 -15.16
C GLY A 230 0.12 -8.63 -14.02
N ALA A 231 1.36 -8.62 -13.55
CA ALA A 231 1.75 -9.41 -12.38
C ALA A 231 2.66 -8.59 -11.46
N SER A 232 2.41 -8.63 -10.15
CA SER A 232 3.13 -7.82 -9.16
C SER A 232 4.63 -8.14 -9.07
N TRP A 233 5.05 -9.31 -9.54
CA TRP A 233 6.48 -9.70 -9.67
C TRP A 233 7.12 -9.30 -11.01
N LEU A 234 6.35 -8.69 -11.94
CA LEU A 234 6.83 -8.27 -13.26
C LEU A 234 6.88 -6.73 -13.37
N PRO A 235 7.76 -6.20 -14.24
CA PRO A 235 7.88 -4.75 -14.44
C PRO A 235 6.68 -4.13 -15.18
N ASN A 236 5.77 -4.93 -15.70
CA ASN A 236 4.59 -4.50 -16.44
C ASN A 236 3.32 -4.37 -15.56
N TYR A 237 3.43 -4.56 -14.26
CA TYR A 237 2.34 -4.28 -13.32
C TYR A 237 1.88 -2.84 -13.44
N LYS A 238 0.57 -2.60 -13.44
CA LYS A 238 -0.03 -1.30 -13.74
C LYS A 238 -1.46 -1.21 -13.24
N LEU A 239 -2.05 -0.02 -13.26
CA LEU A 239 -3.43 0.21 -12.81
C LEU A 239 -4.41 0.32 -13.97
N GLY A 240 -5.54 -0.37 -13.81
CA GLY A 240 -6.80 -0.11 -14.48
C GLY A 240 -7.75 0.73 -13.62
N LEU A 241 -8.90 1.09 -14.19
CA LEU A 241 -9.93 1.88 -13.54
C LEU A 241 -11.32 1.40 -13.96
N LEU A 242 -12.17 1.13 -12.98
CA LEU A 242 -13.59 0.99 -13.12
C LEU A 242 -14.29 2.25 -12.62
N GLU A 243 -15.39 2.60 -13.23
CA GLU A 243 -16.29 3.67 -12.77
C GLU A 243 -17.68 3.08 -12.57
N LEU A 244 -18.27 3.32 -11.42
CA LEU A 244 -19.66 3.00 -11.15
C LEU A 244 -20.54 4.08 -11.81
N THR A 245 -21.16 3.75 -12.94
CA THR A 245 -22.01 4.65 -13.72
C THR A 245 -23.49 4.38 -13.54
N GLY A 246 -23.86 3.21 -13.02
CA GLY A 246 -25.22 2.84 -12.65
C GLY A 246 -25.49 3.04 -11.16
N ASN A 247 -26.70 2.74 -10.73
CA ASN A 247 -27.14 2.92 -9.35
C ASN A 247 -26.95 1.66 -8.47
N ASP A 248 -26.80 0.50 -9.08
CA ASP A 248 -26.66 -0.78 -8.37
C ASP A 248 -25.24 -1.35 -8.56
N PRO A 249 -24.43 -1.39 -7.52
CA PRO A 249 -23.11 -2.01 -7.59
C PRO A 249 -23.13 -3.52 -7.89
N LEU A 250 -24.27 -4.20 -7.65
CA LEU A 250 -24.44 -5.63 -7.94
C LEU A 250 -24.85 -5.90 -9.40
N ASP A 251 -25.11 -4.87 -10.19
CA ASP A 251 -25.31 -5.02 -11.63
C ASP A 251 -23.96 -4.83 -12.36
N PRO A 252 -23.42 -5.86 -13.04
CA PRO A 252 -22.17 -5.72 -13.81
C PRO A 252 -22.22 -4.61 -14.86
N SER A 253 -23.40 -4.32 -15.42
CA SER A 253 -23.58 -3.26 -16.42
C SER A 253 -23.44 -1.85 -15.85
N SER A 254 -23.54 -1.71 -14.52
CA SER A 254 -23.28 -0.46 -13.80
C SER A 254 -21.80 -0.06 -13.78
N TRP A 255 -20.90 -0.98 -14.10
CA TRP A 255 -19.46 -0.74 -14.06
C TRP A 255 -18.87 -0.51 -15.45
N LYS A 256 -18.22 0.61 -15.63
CA LYS A 256 -17.55 0.96 -16.87
C LYS A 256 -16.03 0.87 -16.70
N LYS A 257 -15.42 -0.06 -17.41
CA LYS A 257 -13.97 -0.23 -17.45
C LYS A 257 -13.31 0.78 -18.37
N ASN A 258 -12.19 1.36 -17.94
CA ASN A 258 -11.36 2.21 -18.78
C ASN A 258 -10.67 1.39 -19.89
N LYS A 259 -10.59 1.94 -21.12
CA LYS A 259 -10.04 1.22 -22.29
C LYS A 259 -8.52 1.00 -22.24
N GLY A 260 -7.81 1.74 -21.40
CA GLY A 260 -6.36 1.63 -21.24
C GLY A 260 -5.95 1.77 -19.78
N SER A 261 -4.69 1.49 -19.47
CA SER A 261 -4.15 1.70 -18.13
C SER A 261 -4.19 3.18 -17.75
N VAL A 262 -4.45 3.46 -16.47
CA VAL A 262 -4.50 4.82 -15.93
C VAL A 262 -3.21 5.22 -15.21
N PHE A 263 -2.37 4.22 -14.89
CA PHE A 263 -1.05 4.44 -14.29
C PHE A 263 -0.16 3.24 -14.58
N GLN A 264 1.04 3.48 -15.06
CA GLN A 264 1.98 2.43 -15.48
C GLN A 264 3.42 2.90 -15.37
N SER A 265 4.35 1.96 -15.46
CA SER A 265 5.80 2.21 -15.41
C SER A 265 6.21 3.37 -16.31
N ALA A 266 7.03 4.25 -15.77
CA ALA A 266 7.65 5.34 -16.49
C ALA A 266 9.01 5.68 -15.87
N LYS A 267 9.92 6.21 -16.69
CA LYS A 267 11.30 6.50 -16.27
C LYS A 267 11.90 5.26 -15.61
N GLU A 268 12.55 5.38 -14.47
CA GLU A 268 13.17 4.26 -13.74
C GLU A 268 12.26 3.68 -12.62
N THR A 269 10.93 3.93 -12.71
CA THR A 269 9.94 3.40 -11.75
C THR A 269 9.08 2.35 -12.46
N PHE A 270 9.27 1.08 -12.12
CA PHE A 270 8.69 -0.07 -12.80
C PHE A 270 7.72 -0.84 -11.92
N GLY A 271 6.78 -1.58 -12.56
CA GLY A 271 5.89 -2.51 -11.86
C GLY A 271 5.07 -1.80 -10.78
N VAL A 272 4.45 -0.68 -11.15
CA VAL A 272 3.68 0.18 -10.25
C VAL A 272 2.25 -0.33 -10.09
N GLY A 273 1.76 -0.40 -8.87
CA GLY A 273 0.39 -0.83 -8.61
C GLY A 273 0.07 -0.96 -7.12
N HIS A 274 -1.04 -1.60 -6.83
CA HIS A 274 -1.61 -1.78 -5.49
C HIS A 274 -1.72 -0.43 -4.78
N SER A 275 -2.75 0.31 -5.13
CA SER A 275 -2.90 1.73 -4.78
C SER A 275 -3.61 1.96 -3.46
N CYS A 276 -3.38 3.14 -2.89
CA CYS A 276 -4.17 3.72 -1.82
C CYS A 276 -4.21 5.24 -2.01
N PHE A 277 -5.22 5.92 -1.45
CA PHE A 277 -5.43 7.34 -1.69
C PHE A 277 -5.76 8.07 -0.40
N VAL A 278 -5.03 9.15 -0.12
CA VAL A 278 -5.28 10.00 1.06
C VAL A 278 -5.13 11.48 0.74
N ARG A 279 -5.64 12.34 1.63
CA ARG A 279 -5.40 13.77 1.61
C ARG A 279 -4.06 14.10 2.28
N SER A 280 -3.43 15.21 1.82
CA SER A 280 -2.31 15.83 2.54
C SER A 280 -2.73 16.28 3.94
N PRO A 281 -1.79 16.53 4.89
CA PRO A 281 -2.11 16.96 6.25
C PRO A 281 -3.03 18.17 6.33
N ASN A 282 -2.88 19.15 5.42
CA ASN A 282 -3.74 20.34 5.35
C ASN A 282 -4.99 20.16 4.47
N GLY A 283 -5.22 18.95 3.93
CA GLY A 283 -6.38 18.61 3.11
C GLY A 283 -6.39 19.22 1.70
N SER A 284 -5.37 19.98 1.29
CA SER A 284 -5.38 20.70 0.00
C SER A 284 -5.09 19.83 -1.20
N GLU A 285 -4.42 18.69 -1.00
CA GLU A 285 -3.94 17.81 -2.07
C GLU A 285 -4.43 16.39 -1.88
N TRP A 286 -4.61 15.69 -2.99
CA TRP A 286 -4.78 14.24 -3.03
C TRP A 286 -3.45 13.57 -3.34
N TRP A 287 -3.16 12.50 -2.60
CA TRP A 287 -1.95 11.70 -2.75
C TRP A 287 -2.29 10.27 -3.12
N HIS A 288 -1.56 9.74 -4.09
CA HIS A 288 -1.56 8.38 -4.54
C HIS A 288 -0.37 7.66 -3.93
N ILE A 289 -0.65 6.61 -3.20
CA ILE A 289 0.33 5.72 -2.58
C ILE A 289 0.30 4.40 -3.35
N PHE A 290 1.45 3.86 -3.69
CA PHE A 290 1.56 2.62 -4.45
C PHE A 290 2.88 1.93 -4.16
N HIS A 291 3.00 0.65 -4.51
CA HIS A 291 4.32 0.04 -4.57
C HIS A 291 4.91 0.10 -5.99
N ALA A 292 6.23 0.06 -6.05
CA ALA A 292 6.98 -0.14 -7.27
C ALA A 292 8.07 -1.19 -7.05
N LYS A 293 8.48 -1.87 -8.11
CA LYS A 293 9.57 -2.85 -8.05
C LYS A 293 10.91 -2.18 -7.82
N GLU A 294 11.78 -2.85 -7.06
CA GLU A 294 13.16 -2.41 -6.85
C GLU A 294 14.02 -2.53 -8.12
N ALA A 295 13.72 -3.48 -8.99
CA ALA A 295 14.43 -3.72 -10.23
C ALA A 295 13.48 -3.98 -11.40
N ARG A 296 13.96 -3.75 -12.62
CA ARG A 296 13.24 -4.06 -13.85
C ARG A 296 13.08 -5.56 -14.10
N SER A 297 13.97 -6.37 -13.56
CA SER A 297 13.90 -7.84 -13.64
C SER A 297 12.71 -8.40 -12.87
N PRO A 298 12.17 -9.57 -13.21
CA PRO A 298 11.18 -10.27 -12.39
C PRO A 298 11.67 -10.47 -10.94
N GLY A 299 10.76 -10.39 -9.98
CA GLY A 299 11.08 -10.60 -8.57
C GLY A 299 10.10 -9.89 -7.63
N TRP A 300 10.16 -10.19 -6.34
CA TRP A 300 9.20 -9.76 -5.34
C TRP A 300 9.63 -8.51 -4.54
N GLN A 301 10.88 -8.03 -4.74
CA GLN A 301 11.35 -6.83 -4.06
C GLN A 301 10.60 -5.59 -4.55
N ARG A 302 9.93 -4.94 -3.62
CA ARG A 302 9.10 -3.76 -3.85
C ARG A 302 9.36 -2.70 -2.80
N SER A 303 9.05 -1.47 -3.14
CA SER A 303 9.17 -0.32 -2.26
C SER A 303 7.94 0.58 -2.36
N LEU A 304 7.70 1.34 -1.30
CA LEU A 304 6.56 2.23 -1.15
C LEU A 304 6.87 3.60 -1.75
N HIS A 305 5.96 4.07 -2.58
CA HIS A 305 6.05 5.34 -3.27
C HIS A 305 4.81 6.18 -2.99
N ILE A 306 4.98 7.49 -2.98
CA ILE A 306 3.90 8.47 -2.86
C ILE A 306 4.04 9.54 -3.92
N GLN A 307 2.93 10.04 -4.44
CA GLN A 307 2.90 11.21 -5.32
C GLN A 307 1.55 11.91 -5.29
N PRO A 308 1.48 13.22 -5.54
CA PRO A 308 0.21 13.90 -5.70
C PRO A 308 -0.48 13.48 -7.01
N PHE A 309 -1.81 13.55 -7.01
CA PHE A 309 -2.60 13.43 -8.23
C PHE A 309 -3.68 14.51 -8.27
N LYS A 310 -4.30 14.69 -9.43
CA LYS A 310 -5.32 15.70 -9.67
C LYS A 310 -6.62 15.07 -10.17
N TRP A 311 -7.70 15.80 -10.06
CA TRP A 311 -8.96 15.47 -10.68
C TRP A 311 -9.10 16.26 -11.99
N SER A 312 -9.66 15.62 -13.03
CA SER A 312 -10.07 16.30 -14.25
C SER A 312 -11.29 17.20 -13.98
N ARG A 313 -11.63 18.03 -14.94
CA ARG A 313 -12.82 18.92 -14.83
C ARG A 313 -14.12 18.16 -14.65
N ASP A 314 -14.23 16.96 -15.21
CA ASP A 314 -15.35 16.04 -15.08
C ASP A 314 -15.22 15.10 -13.88
N GLY A 315 -14.28 15.35 -12.95
CA GLY A 315 -14.14 14.64 -11.69
C GLY A 315 -13.51 13.25 -11.76
N ARG A 316 -12.80 12.89 -12.86
CA ARG A 316 -12.04 11.64 -12.97
C ARG A 316 -10.64 11.79 -12.36
N PRO A 317 -10.07 10.73 -11.73
CA PRO A 317 -8.71 10.81 -11.23
C PRO A 317 -7.67 10.85 -12.37
N LEU A 318 -6.67 11.71 -12.25
CA LEU A 318 -5.55 11.89 -13.17
C LEU A 318 -4.25 11.60 -12.40
N PHE A 319 -3.81 10.35 -12.40
CA PHE A 319 -2.65 9.90 -11.60
C PHE A 319 -1.31 10.38 -12.18
N GLY A 320 -1.26 10.75 -13.46
CA GLY A 320 -0.03 11.17 -14.12
C GLY A 320 0.91 9.99 -14.43
N LYS A 321 2.22 10.27 -14.34
CA LYS A 321 3.28 9.27 -14.47
C LYS A 321 3.97 9.11 -13.12
N PRO A 322 4.51 7.93 -12.78
CA PRO A 322 5.31 7.75 -11.58
C PRO A 322 6.44 8.76 -11.49
N LEU A 323 6.61 9.34 -10.30
CA LEU A 323 7.77 10.17 -10.01
C LEU A 323 9.05 9.33 -10.11
N PRO A 324 10.15 9.91 -10.58
CA PRO A 324 11.45 9.23 -10.60
C PRO A 324 11.89 8.83 -9.20
N ARG A 325 12.65 7.74 -9.13
CA ARG A 325 13.32 7.31 -7.90
C ARG A 325 14.48 8.25 -7.57
N ASN A 326 14.71 8.46 -6.27
CA ASN A 326 15.87 9.21 -5.75
C ASN A 326 15.96 10.68 -6.22
N GLU A 327 14.88 11.23 -6.75
CA GLU A 327 14.78 12.66 -7.06
C GLU A 327 14.01 13.39 -5.97
N PRO A 328 14.46 14.59 -5.56
CA PRO A 328 13.74 15.42 -4.59
C PRO A 328 12.39 15.88 -5.13
N PHE A 329 11.35 15.77 -4.29
CA PHE A 329 10.02 16.26 -4.60
C PHE A 329 9.41 17.00 -3.40
N PRO A 330 8.61 18.05 -3.61
CA PRO A 330 7.96 18.77 -2.51
C PRO A 330 7.12 17.83 -1.63
N ARG A 331 7.23 18.02 -0.31
CA ARG A 331 6.43 17.26 0.66
C ARG A 331 4.94 17.55 0.52
N PRO A 332 4.07 16.62 0.96
CA PRO A 332 2.65 16.87 1.13
C PRO A 332 2.37 18.17 1.90
N GLY A 333 1.42 18.96 1.39
CA GLY A 333 1.07 20.24 1.99
C GLY A 333 0.65 20.10 3.45
N GLY A 334 1.28 20.85 4.34
CA GLY A 334 1.03 20.82 5.79
C GLY A 334 1.89 19.83 6.57
N GLU A 335 2.82 19.11 5.92
CA GLU A 335 3.79 18.29 6.65
C GLU A 335 4.75 19.14 7.49
N GLN A 336 5.12 18.57 8.65
CA GLN A 336 6.12 19.19 9.52
C GLN A 336 7.52 18.98 8.92
N THR A 337 8.30 20.05 8.85
CA THR A 337 9.64 20.06 8.26
C THR A 337 10.77 19.76 9.25
N ASN A 338 10.43 19.56 10.52
CA ASN A 338 11.39 19.23 11.59
C ASN A 338 11.70 17.73 11.68
N ILE A 339 11.04 16.89 10.85
CA ILE A 339 11.32 15.46 10.77
C ILE A 339 12.42 15.25 9.73
N LEU A 340 13.54 14.68 10.16
CA LEU A 340 14.63 14.28 9.27
C LEU A 340 14.20 13.06 8.46
N THR A 341 14.09 13.19 7.13
CA THR A 341 13.90 12.06 6.22
C THR A 341 15.27 11.68 5.65
N LEU A 342 15.78 10.52 6.02
CA LEU A 342 16.98 9.99 5.38
C LEU A 342 16.59 9.43 4.01
N PRO A 343 17.32 9.73 2.94
CA PRO A 343 17.06 9.14 1.65
C PRO A 343 17.26 7.61 1.74
N TYR A 344 16.38 6.88 1.09
CA TYR A 344 16.52 5.44 0.92
C TYR A 344 17.84 5.16 0.17
N SER A 345 18.70 4.29 0.71
CA SER A 345 19.91 3.83 0.04
C SER A 345 19.76 2.35 -0.29
N SER A 346 19.78 2.01 -1.59
CA SER A 346 19.80 0.63 -2.08
C SER A 346 21.07 -0.14 -1.66
N ASP A 347 22.13 0.57 -1.26
CA ASP A 347 23.38 -0.03 -0.81
C ASP A 347 23.25 -0.75 0.54
N LEU A 348 22.17 -0.48 1.29
CA LEU A 348 21.82 -1.21 2.51
C LEU A 348 21.00 -2.48 2.23
N ALA A 349 20.53 -2.67 0.99
CA ALA A 349 19.69 -3.81 0.59
C ALA A 349 20.48 -5.06 0.16
N SER A 350 21.81 -5.02 0.12
CA SER A 350 22.65 -6.15 -0.31
C SER A 350 22.77 -7.28 0.70
N ASP A 351 22.34 -7.07 1.94
CA ASP A 351 22.26 -8.13 2.94
C ASP A 351 20.80 -8.62 3.04
N HIS A 352 20.57 -9.89 2.75
CA HIS A 352 19.26 -10.55 2.63
C HIS A 352 18.38 -10.54 3.90
N SER A 353 18.66 -9.69 4.86
CA SER A 353 17.82 -9.49 6.02
C SER A 353 16.86 -8.30 5.80
N TYR A 354 15.66 -8.59 5.40
CA TYR A 354 14.51 -7.70 5.15
C TYR A 354 14.13 -6.74 6.29
N TYR A 355 14.91 -6.63 7.35
CA TYR A 355 14.48 -6.07 8.63
C TYR A 355 15.41 -5.00 9.19
N GLY A 356 16.32 -4.46 8.40
CA GLY A 356 17.40 -3.60 8.87
C GLY A 356 17.26 -2.11 8.63
N HIS A 357 16.12 -1.60 8.20
CA HIS A 357 15.97 -0.17 7.99
C HIS A 357 15.49 0.51 9.28
N ALA A 358 16.28 1.47 9.77
CA ALA A 358 15.81 2.40 10.79
C ALA A 358 14.68 3.25 10.17
N GLN A 359 13.45 2.83 10.40
CA GLN A 359 12.26 3.53 9.90
C GLN A 359 11.77 4.62 10.85
N PHE A 360 12.49 4.82 11.96
CA PHE A 360 12.07 5.74 13.00
C PHE A 360 13.21 6.64 13.38
N TYR A 361 13.05 7.91 13.15
CA TYR A 361 13.86 8.93 13.77
C TYR A 361 12.98 10.13 14.10
N GLU A 362 13.14 10.59 15.29
CA GLU A 362 12.50 11.77 15.83
C GLU A 362 13.61 12.73 16.21
N LEU A 363 13.60 13.94 15.63
CA LEU A 363 14.44 15.05 16.12
C LEU A 363 13.76 15.61 17.35
N THR A 364 14.36 15.41 18.49
CA THR A 364 13.95 16.02 19.75
C THR A 364 14.83 17.23 20.02
N SER A 365 14.43 18.09 20.97
CA SER A 365 15.28 19.19 21.47
C SER A 365 16.66 18.70 22.01
N ASN A 366 16.81 17.40 22.26
CA ASN A 366 18.00 16.77 22.83
C ASN A 366 18.73 15.84 21.85
N GLY A 367 18.38 15.81 20.56
CA GLY A 367 19.04 15.01 19.53
C GLY A 367 18.13 14.11 18.71
N LEU A 368 18.72 13.23 17.95
CA LEU A 368 18.05 12.27 17.07
C LEU A 368 17.72 11.00 17.84
N LYS A 369 16.44 10.63 17.92
CA LYS A 369 15.97 9.36 18.45
C LYS A 369 15.75 8.38 17.31
N LEU A 370 16.45 7.27 17.31
CA LEU A 370 16.30 6.18 16.36
C LEU A 370 15.57 5.01 17.04
N GLY A 371 14.51 4.51 16.40
CA GLY A 371 13.83 3.28 16.81
C GLY A 371 14.33 2.10 15.98
N ALA A 372 14.79 1.02 16.64
CA ALA A 372 15.19 -0.23 16.00
C ALA A 372 14.18 -1.34 16.25
N LEU A 373 14.03 -2.25 15.28
CA LEU A 373 13.22 -3.46 15.46
C LEU A 373 13.93 -4.45 16.39
N PRO A 374 13.20 -5.22 17.25
CA PRO A 374 13.78 -6.03 18.33
C PRO A 374 14.68 -7.19 17.92
N ARG A 375 14.92 -7.46 16.65
CA ARG A 375 15.68 -8.66 16.20
C ARG A 375 16.89 -8.40 15.32
N ASN A 376 17.20 -7.14 15.01
CA ASN A 376 18.42 -6.82 14.27
C ASN A 376 19.14 -5.65 14.96
N PRO A 377 20.25 -5.91 15.60
CA PRO A 377 21.08 -4.88 16.20
C PRO A 377 21.71 -4.00 15.10
N ILE A 378 21.61 -2.71 15.29
CA ILE A 378 22.12 -1.72 14.36
C ILE A 378 23.19 -0.91 15.08
N ASN A 379 24.41 -0.91 14.55
CA ASN A 379 25.48 -0.03 15.02
C ASN A 379 25.53 1.23 14.16
N ILE A 380 25.65 2.40 14.76
CA ILE A 380 25.77 3.66 14.06
C ILE A 380 27.23 4.05 13.96
N PHE A 381 27.76 4.18 12.75
CA PHE A 381 29.08 4.76 12.53
C PHE A 381 28.98 6.05 11.72
N ARG A 382 29.76 7.01 12.10
CA ARG A 382 30.00 8.21 11.28
C ARG A 382 31.18 7.92 10.34
N SER A 383 30.93 7.92 9.06
CA SER A 383 31.96 7.96 8.04
C SER A 383 31.66 9.13 7.10
N GLY A 384 32.29 10.26 7.33
CA GLY A 384 31.96 11.49 6.60
C GLY A 384 30.55 11.96 6.90
N GLU A 385 29.77 12.31 5.86
CA GLU A 385 28.38 12.77 5.96
C GLU A 385 27.34 11.63 6.03
N LYS A 386 27.77 10.37 6.16
CA LYS A 386 26.90 9.19 6.22
C LYS A 386 26.81 8.65 7.64
N ILE A 387 25.57 8.41 8.11
CA ILE A 387 25.31 7.62 9.31
C ILE A 387 25.22 6.18 8.89
N VAL A 388 26.16 5.34 9.32
CA VAL A 388 26.18 3.89 9.08
C VAL A 388 25.77 3.19 10.37
N LEU A 389 24.75 2.36 10.33
CA LEU A 389 24.25 1.60 11.46
C LEU A 389 24.83 0.18 11.40
N ASN A 390 25.61 -0.25 12.40
CA ASN A 390 26.25 -1.55 12.44
C ASN A 390 25.67 -2.45 13.57
N ARG A 391 25.74 -3.77 13.39
CA ARG A 391 25.04 -4.77 14.21
C ARG A 391 25.72 -5.08 15.54
N ASN A 392 24.96 -5.09 16.59
CA ASN A 392 24.89 -5.84 17.87
C ASN A 392 24.69 -4.97 19.08
N PRO A 393 23.48 -4.93 19.64
CA PRO A 393 23.26 -4.95 21.07
C PRO A 393 21.97 -5.69 21.51
N PRO A 394 21.77 -5.89 22.82
CA PRO A 394 20.65 -6.66 23.36
C PRO A 394 19.30 -5.93 23.28
N ASN A 395 18.24 -6.65 23.54
CA ASN A 395 16.83 -6.25 23.51
C ASN A 395 16.60 -4.94 24.28
N ASP A 396 16.08 -3.90 23.70
CA ASP A 396 15.86 -2.55 24.19
C ASP A 396 17.09 -1.61 24.05
N PHE A 397 17.18 -1.05 22.84
CA PHE A 397 18.23 -0.11 22.53
C PHE A 397 17.68 1.27 22.16
N THR A 398 18.09 2.28 22.89
CA THR A 398 17.97 3.69 22.50
C THR A 398 19.36 4.21 22.20
N ALA A 399 19.65 4.54 20.95
CA ALA A 399 20.86 5.28 20.60
C ALA A 399 20.54 6.75 20.51
N SER A 400 21.29 7.58 21.18
CA SER A 400 21.30 9.02 20.96
C SER A 400 22.61 9.42 20.28
N ALA A 401 22.51 10.11 19.17
CA ALA A 401 23.64 10.77 18.51
C ALA A 401 23.36 12.26 18.46
N THR A 402 24.31 13.07 18.90
CA THR A 402 24.25 14.53 18.69
C THR A 402 24.78 14.82 17.30
N LEU A 403 23.94 15.34 16.43
CA LEU A 403 24.31 15.83 15.11
C LEU A 403 24.51 17.33 15.21
N ASP A 404 25.76 17.81 15.09
CA ASP A 404 26.02 19.22 14.85
C ASP A 404 25.62 19.53 13.40
N ILE A 405 24.53 20.24 13.27
CA ILE A 405 24.03 20.70 11.97
C ILE A 405 24.57 22.13 11.80
N HIS A 406 25.60 22.25 10.97
CA HIS A 406 26.09 23.56 10.50
C HIS A 406 25.31 23.99 9.26
#